data_6cb2bd7519fd3347bb25357f4c82a4bd
#
_entry.id   6cb2bd7519fd3347bb25357f4c82a4bd
#
_cell.length_a   1.000
_cell.length_b   1.000
_cell.length_c   1.000
_cell.angle_alpha   90.00
_cell.angle_beta   90.00
_cell.angle_gamma   90.00
#
_symmetry.space_group_name_H-M   'P 1'
#
loop_
_entity.id
_entity.type
_entity.pdbx_description
1 polymer ?
#
loop_
_entity_poly.entity_id
_entity_poly.type
_entity_poly.pdbx_seq_one_letter_code
_entity_poly.pdbx_strand_id
1 'polypeptide(L)'
;KNLMMKILNAAIEKKASDIHIYPNITGYSFIKLRVMGNLSKYEKYSNRELEAVISLLKYNANIDISRNKEPQSGKFVYRLLGKEYYLRVSTLPLSELYEGCVVRIFTNEIEDVKYSIFSKDNIFIDRLASKANGLILFSGPTGSGKSTSMYKLASRCAQLGKQVLTIE
;
A
#
# COMPACT_ATOMS: atom_id res chain seq x y z
N LYS A 1 -9.59 15.37 12.54
CA LYS A 1 -9.90 13.92 12.57
C LYS A 1 -10.83 13.53 11.41
N ASN A 2 -11.93 14.24 11.18
CA ASN A 2 -12.88 13.92 10.11
C ASN A 2 -12.25 13.92 8.70
N LEU A 3 -11.39 14.90 8.38
CA LEU A 3 -10.81 15.01 7.04
C LEU A 3 -9.85 13.86 6.74
N MET A 4 -8.97 13.49 7.67
CA MET A 4 -8.08 12.32 7.51
C MET A 4 -8.90 11.05 7.24
N MET A 5 -9.95 10.81 8.03
CA MET A 5 -10.81 9.64 7.85
C MET A 5 -11.52 9.67 6.49
N LYS A 6 -12.03 10.84 6.05
CA LYS A 6 -12.63 11.01 4.71
C LYS A 6 -11.67 10.60 3.61
N ILE A 7 -10.41 11.05 3.68
CA ILE A 7 -9.38 10.75 2.70
C ILE A 7 -9.03 9.26 2.70
N LEU A 8 -8.83 8.66 3.87
CA LEU A 8 -8.50 7.23 4.00
C LEU A 8 -9.64 6.35 3.48
N ASN A 9 -10.88 6.64 3.86
CA ASN A 9 -12.06 5.89 3.40
C ASN A 9 -12.19 5.95 1.87
N ALA A 10 -12.10 7.15 1.29
CA ALA A 10 -12.19 7.32 -0.16
C ALA A 10 -11.05 6.61 -0.91
N ALA A 11 -9.83 6.60 -0.35
CA ALA A 11 -8.72 5.87 -0.93
C ALA A 11 -8.94 4.35 -0.89
N ILE A 12 -9.44 3.83 0.23
CA ILE A 12 -9.77 2.41 0.40
C ILE A 12 -10.90 1.99 -0.55
N GLU A 13 -11.98 2.76 -0.62
CA GLU A 13 -13.12 2.50 -1.52
C GLU A 13 -12.68 2.47 -3.00
N LYS A 14 -11.75 3.35 -3.38
CA LYS A 14 -11.16 3.41 -4.73
C LYS A 14 -10.08 2.35 -4.96
N LYS A 15 -9.80 1.48 -3.99
CA LYS A 15 -8.72 0.47 -4.03
C LYS A 15 -7.36 1.10 -4.38
N ALA A 16 -7.09 2.28 -3.84
CA ALA A 16 -5.81 2.95 -4.02
C ALA A 16 -4.70 2.22 -3.26
N SER A 17 -3.55 2.05 -3.88
CA SER A 17 -2.34 1.53 -3.23
C SER A 17 -1.59 2.59 -2.43
N ASP A 18 -1.63 3.84 -2.88
CA ASP A 18 -0.91 4.93 -2.24
C ASP A 18 -1.74 6.23 -2.26
N ILE A 19 -1.61 7.02 -1.18
CA ILE A 19 -2.13 8.39 -1.05
C ILE A 19 -0.92 9.31 -1.00
N HIS A 20 -0.86 10.30 -1.88
CA HIS A 20 0.21 11.29 -1.94
C HIS A 20 -0.32 12.66 -1.50
N ILE A 21 0.30 13.25 -0.50
CA ILE A 21 -0.07 14.54 0.11
C ILE A 21 1.16 15.43 0.05
N TYR A 22 1.13 16.47 -0.79
CA TYR A 22 2.25 17.38 -0.99
C TYR A 22 1.76 18.83 -0.94
N PRO A 23 1.81 19.49 0.23
CA PRO A 23 1.62 20.93 0.33
C PRO A 23 2.61 21.68 -0.57
N ASN A 24 2.23 22.84 -1.07
CA ASN A 24 3.07 23.64 -1.96
C ASN A 24 2.98 25.15 -1.69
N ILE A 25 3.81 25.95 -2.33
CA ILE A 25 3.89 27.39 -2.11
C ILE A 25 2.64 28.16 -2.56
N THR A 26 1.74 27.55 -3.34
CA THR A 26 0.52 28.22 -3.82
C THR A 26 -0.61 28.22 -2.80
N GLY A 27 -0.41 27.63 -1.62
CA GLY A 27 -1.38 27.56 -0.53
C GLY A 27 -2.43 26.46 -0.67
N TYR A 28 -2.54 25.82 -1.82
CA TYR A 28 -3.48 24.73 -2.10
C TYR A 28 -2.82 23.63 -2.91
N SER A 29 -3.13 22.38 -2.59
CA SER A 29 -2.64 21.25 -3.35
C SER A 29 -3.70 20.16 -3.52
N PHE A 30 -3.52 19.34 -4.56
CA PHE A 30 -4.33 18.15 -4.75
C PHE A 30 -3.73 16.98 -3.98
N ILE A 31 -4.56 16.25 -3.23
CA ILE A 31 -4.25 14.88 -2.86
C ILE A 31 -4.29 14.05 -4.15
N LYS A 32 -3.30 13.18 -4.32
CA LYS A 32 -3.26 12.25 -5.44
C LYS A 32 -3.38 10.82 -4.92
N LEU A 33 -4.15 10.00 -5.62
CA LEU A 33 -4.34 8.59 -5.34
C LEU A 33 -3.69 7.76 -6.44
N ARG A 34 -2.98 6.72 -6.06
CA ARG A 34 -2.49 5.72 -7.00
C ARG A 34 -3.48 4.56 -7.05
N VAL A 35 -4.14 4.39 -8.19
CA VAL A 35 -5.10 3.31 -8.44
C VAL A 35 -4.65 2.51 -9.64
N MET A 36 -4.51 1.20 -9.51
CA MET A 36 -4.02 0.30 -10.57
C MET A 36 -2.72 0.83 -11.24
N GLY A 37 -1.78 1.35 -10.42
CA GLY A 37 -0.51 1.92 -10.88
C GLY A 37 -0.57 3.37 -11.36
N ASN A 38 -1.75 3.89 -11.71
CA ASN A 38 -1.92 5.25 -12.22
C ASN A 38 -2.11 6.26 -11.09
N LEU A 39 -1.36 7.36 -11.13
CA LEU A 39 -1.46 8.45 -10.16
C LEU A 39 -2.40 9.53 -10.69
N SER A 40 -3.54 9.74 -10.02
CA SER A 40 -4.56 10.73 -10.40
C SER A 40 -4.83 11.73 -9.29
N LYS A 41 -5.23 12.95 -9.66
CA LYS A 41 -5.71 13.96 -8.71
C LYS A 41 -7.05 13.49 -8.12
N TYR A 42 -7.20 13.64 -6.80
CA TYR A 42 -8.45 13.33 -6.09
C TYR A 42 -9.19 14.61 -5.75
N GLU A 43 -8.82 15.27 -4.67
CA GLU A 43 -9.47 16.49 -4.18
C GLU A 43 -8.42 17.56 -3.85
N LYS A 44 -8.81 18.83 -3.95
CA LYS A 44 -7.97 19.98 -3.63
C LYS A 44 -8.25 20.47 -2.23
N TYR A 45 -7.20 20.72 -1.46
CA TYR A 45 -7.25 21.22 -0.09
C TYR A 45 -6.26 22.35 0.13
N SER A 46 -6.52 23.19 1.12
CA SER A 46 -5.55 24.18 1.59
C SER A 46 -4.35 23.52 2.26
N ASN A 47 -3.20 24.18 2.27
CA ASN A 47 -2.02 23.68 2.98
C ASN A 47 -2.30 23.43 4.45
N ARG A 48 -3.03 24.32 5.12
CA ARG A 48 -3.41 24.17 6.53
C ARG A 48 -4.17 22.86 6.79
N GLU A 49 -5.07 22.49 5.89
CA GLU A 49 -5.80 21.22 5.98
C GLU A 49 -4.87 20.03 5.76
N LEU A 50 -3.99 20.12 4.77
CA LEU A 50 -3.03 19.05 4.46
C LEU A 50 -2.02 18.84 5.59
N GLU A 51 -1.48 19.91 6.18
CA GLU A 51 -0.56 19.85 7.33
C GLU A 51 -1.24 19.22 8.56
N ALA A 52 -2.50 19.59 8.81
CA ALA A 52 -3.27 18.97 9.88
C ALA A 52 -3.49 17.48 9.65
N VAL A 53 -3.75 17.07 8.39
CA VAL A 53 -3.86 15.64 8.02
C VAL A 53 -2.54 14.93 8.19
N ILE A 54 -1.41 15.51 7.74
CA ILE A 54 -0.06 14.94 7.89
C ILE A 54 0.27 14.75 9.38
N SER A 55 0.00 15.75 10.22
CA SER A 55 0.25 15.67 11.66
C SER A 55 -0.56 14.56 12.33
N LEU A 56 -1.83 14.37 11.93
CA LEU A 56 -2.66 13.27 12.43
C LEU A 56 -2.16 11.89 11.94
N LEU A 57 -1.68 11.80 10.71
CA LEU A 57 -1.08 10.56 10.18
C LEU A 57 0.21 10.22 10.92
N LYS A 58 1.08 11.21 11.18
CA LYS A 58 2.30 11.04 11.98
C LYS A 58 1.95 10.55 13.38
N TYR A 59 0.99 11.19 14.05
CA TYR A 59 0.54 10.79 15.38
C TYR A 59 0.09 9.32 15.43
N ASN A 60 -0.78 8.90 14.49
CA ASN A 60 -1.27 7.53 14.46
C ASN A 60 -0.17 6.51 14.13
N ALA A 61 0.84 6.92 13.36
CA ALA A 61 1.95 6.07 12.95
C ALA A 61 3.13 6.07 13.94
N ASN A 62 2.99 6.71 15.13
CA ASN A 62 4.05 6.90 16.12
C ASN A 62 5.30 7.58 15.54
N ILE A 63 5.10 8.55 14.67
CA ILE A 63 6.15 9.38 14.07
C ILE A 63 6.23 10.70 14.86
N ASP A 64 7.42 11.22 15.07
CA ASP A 64 7.65 12.49 15.76
C ASP A 64 7.08 13.66 14.93
N ILE A 65 6.06 14.34 15.46
CA ILE A 65 5.37 15.45 14.77
C ILE A 65 6.28 16.69 14.68
N SER A 66 7.17 16.88 15.65
CA SER A 66 8.03 18.06 15.72
C SER A 66 9.16 18.04 14.70
N ARG A 67 9.59 16.86 14.29
CA ARG A 67 10.66 16.67 13.29
C ARG A 67 10.06 16.63 11.88
N ASN A 68 10.08 17.78 11.20
CA ASN A 68 9.60 17.92 9.82
C ASN A 68 10.73 18.12 8.79
N LYS A 69 11.98 18.22 9.26
CA LYS A 69 13.18 18.41 8.42
C LYS A 69 13.91 17.11 8.06
N GLU A 70 13.43 15.97 8.52
CA GLU A 70 14.05 14.67 8.30
C GLU A 70 13.02 13.67 7.74
N PRO A 71 13.41 12.80 6.82
CA PRO A 71 12.54 11.70 6.38
C PRO A 71 12.22 10.79 7.57
N GLN A 72 10.96 10.45 7.72
CA GLN A 72 10.48 9.56 8.78
C GLN A 72 9.52 8.53 8.20
N SER A 73 9.37 7.40 8.88
CA SER A 73 8.44 6.35 8.47
C SER A 73 7.88 5.64 9.70
N GLY A 74 6.59 5.36 9.65
CA GLY A 74 5.89 4.61 10.68
C GLY A 74 4.73 3.82 10.09
N LYS A 75 4.03 3.08 10.93
CA LYS A 75 2.90 2.25 10.49
C LYS A 75 1.80 2.22 11.55
N PHE A 76 0.57 2.08 11.12
CA PHE A 76 -0.57 1.84 12.02
C PHE A 76 -1.65 1.02 11.32
N VAL A 77 -2.57 0.47 12.12
CA VAL A 77 -3.73 -0.26 11.62
C VAL A 77 -4.94 0.67 11.59
N TYR A 78 -5.58 0.75 10.44
CA TYR A 78 -6.83 1.49 10.26
C TYR A 78 -8.00 0.52 10.07
N ARG A 79 -9.08 0.71 10.82
CA ARG A 79 -10.26 -0.14 10.73
C ARG A 79 -11.39 0.58 10.02
N LEU A 80 -11.92 -0.05 8.97
CA LEU A 80 -13.07 0.44 8.21
C LEU A 80 -14.05 -0.72 7.97
N LEU A 81 -15.30 -0.54 8.38
CA LEU A 81 -16.38 -1.54 8.19
C LEU A 81 -16.00 -2.96 8.65
N GLY A 82 -15.33 -3.05 9.81
CA GLY A 82 -14.88 -4.33 10.38
C GLY A 82 -13.63 -4.94 9.75
N LYS A 83 -13.07 -4.33 8.70
CA LYS A 83 -11.84 -4.76 8.04
C LYS A 83 -10.64 -3.98 8.53
N GLU A 84 -9.48 -4.64 8.62
CA GLU A 84 -8.21 -4.03 8.99
C GLU A 84 -7.36 -3.73 7.76
N TYR A 85 -6.84 -2.51 7.72
CA TYR A 85 -5.92 -2.03 6.70
C TYR A 85 -4.62 -1.62 7.37
N TYR A 86 -3.51 -2.15 6.91
CA TYR A 86 -2.18 -1.79 7.40
C TYR A 86 -1.67 -0.61 6.59
N LEU A 87 -1.45 0.52 7.26
CA LEU A 87 -1.01 1.73 6.63
C LEU A 87 0.45 2.01 6.99
N ARG A 88 1.29 2.21 5.99
CA ARG A 88 2.64 2.73 6.16
C ARG A 88 2.65 4.19 5.76
N VAL A 89 3.02 5.04 6.70
CA VAL A 89 3.20 6.48 6.51
C VAL A 89 4.67 6.75 6.32
N SER A 90 5.03 7.48 5.28
CA SER A 90 6.39 7.97 5.05
C SER A 90 6.32 9.46 4.79
N THR A 91 7.12 10.23 5.51
CA THR A 91 7.21 11.67 5.34
C THR A 91 8.61 12.08 4.89
N LEU A 92 8.67 13.18 4.15
CA LEU A 92 9.92 13.76 3.71
C LEU A 92 9.80 15.29 3.64
N PRO A 93 10.86 16.04 3.96
CA PRO A 93 10.86 17.47 3.78
C PRO A 93 10.77 17.83 2.29
N LEU A 94 9.87 18.73 1.95
CA LEU A 94 9.74 19.28 0.60
C LEU A 94 10.47 20.64 0.50
N SER A 95 10.48 21.39 1.59
CA SER A 95 11.15 22.68 1.75
C SER A 95 11.35 22.94 3.24
N GLU A 96 11.88 24.10 3.61
CA GLU A 96 12.00 24.51 5.00
C GLU A 96 10.62 24.62 5.72
N LEU A 97 9.56 24.89 4.94
CA LEU A 97 8.22 25.15 5.45
C LEU A 97 7.27 23.97 5.34
N TYR A 98 7.48 23.08 4.38
CA TYR A 98 6.52 22.04 4.06
C TYR A 98 7.10 20.62 4.08
N GLU A 99 6.32 19.71 4.61
CA GLU A 99 6.58 18.27 4.64
C GLU A 99 5.59 17.57 3.70
N GLY A 100 6.08 16.64 2.90
CA GLY A 100 5.27 15.74 2.10
C GLY A 100 5.01 14.43 2.82
N CYS A 101 3.89 13.79 2.49
CA CYS A 101 3.50 12.52 3.08
C CYS A 101 2.98 11.56 2.01
N VAL A 102 3.43 10.32 2.09
CA VAL A 102 2.88 9.21 1.32
C VAL A 102 2.35 8.16 2.29
N VAL A 103 1.10 7.78 2.10
CA VAL A 103 0.48 6.67 2.84
C VAL A 103 0.30 5.50 1.89
N ARG A 104 1.00 4.39 2.15
CA ARG A 104 0.79 3.14 1.44
C ARG A 104 -0.23 2.29 2.18
N ILE A 105 -1.19 1.75 1.45
CA ILE A 105 -2.27 0.93 1.97
C ILE A 105 -1.99 -0.53 1.62
N PHE A 106 -1.91 -1.37 2.66
CA PHE A 106 -1.82 -2.82 2.50
C PHE A 106 -3.12 -3.43 3.01
N THR A 107 -3.69 -4.32 2.24
CA THR A 107 -4.81 -5.15 2.65
C THR A 107 -4.29 -6.55 2.96
N ASN A 108 -4.73 -7.13 4.08
CA ASN A 108 -4.48 -8.56 4.35
C ASN A 108 -5.35 -9.48 3.49
N GLU A 109 -6.29 -8.91 2.77
CA GLU A 109 -7.02 -9.70 1.80
C GLU A 109 -6.04 -10.05 0.67
N ILE A 110 -5.43 -11.23 0.79
CA ILE A 110 -5.29 -12.04 -0.40
C ILE A 110 -6.75 -12.28 -0.79
N GLU A 111 -7.38 -11.28 -1.44
CA GLU A 111 -8.64 -11.53 -2.11
C GLU A 111 -8.40 -12.87 -2.78
N ASP A 112 -9.36 -13.79 -2.69
CA ASP A 112 -9.47 -14.90 -3.63
C ASP A 112 -9.54 -14.24 -5.01
N VAL A 113 -8.38 -13.76 -5.43
CA VAL A 113 -8.20 -13.25 -6.76
C VAL A 113 -8.54 -14.48 -7.55
N LYS A 114 -9.75 -14.51 -8.11
CA LYS A 114 -10.16 -15.51 -9.08
C LYS A 114 -9.13 -15.42 -10.18
N TYR A 115 -7.92 -15.95 -9.86
CA TYR A 115 -6.85 -16.08 -10.81
C TYR A 115 -7.27 -17.11 -11.79
N SER A 116 -7.23 -16.65 -12.89
CA SER A 116 -7.18 -17.26 -14.20
C SER A 116 -8.47 -17.14 -14.96
N ILE A 117 -8.44 -16.17 -15.78
CA ILE A 117 -9.14 -16.19 -17.06
C ILE A 117 -8.76 -17.48 -17.81
N PHE A 118 -7.66 -18.16 -17.42
CA PHE A 118 -7.16 -19.38 -18.04
C PHE A 118 -7.02 -20.51 -17.00
N SER A 119 -7.85 -21.53 -17.10
CA SER A 119 -7.77 -22.76 -16.26
C SER A 119 -6.38 -23.43 -16.31
N LYS A 120 -5.60 -23.18 -17.36
CA LYS A 120 -4.23 -23.70 -17.54
C LYS A 120 -3.24 -23.23 -16.47
N ASP A 121 -3.46 -22.05 -15.86
CA ASP A 121 -2.52 -21.51 -14.86
C ASP A 121 -2.51 -22.31 -13.56
N ASN A 122 -3.64 -22.89 -13.16
CA ASN A 122 -3.70 -23.74 -11.98
C ASN A 122 -2.92 -25.04 -12.18
N ILE A 123 -3.04 -25.65 -13.36
CA ILE A 123 -2.28 -26.86 -13.72
C ILE A 123 -0.78 -26.55 -13.73
N PHE A 124 -0.39 -25.39 -14.23
CA PHE A 124 1.01 -24.97 -14.24
C PHE A 124 1.57 -24.79 -12.82
N ILE A 125 0.82 -24.11 -11.92
CA ILE A 125 1.20 -23.94 -10.52
C ILE A 125 1.29 -25.27 -9.79
N ASP A 126 0.36 -26.19 -10.00
CA ASP A 126 0.38 -27.52 -9.42
C ASP A 126 1.61 -28.32 -9.86
N ARG A 127 1.96 -28.22 -11.14
CA ARG A 127 3.16 -28.84 -11.70
C ARG A 127 4.45 -28.25 -11.12
N LEU A 128 4.49 -26.92 -10.88
CA LEU A 128 5.64 -26.28 -10.22
C LEU A 128 5.73 -26.69 -8.75
N ALA A 129 4.61 -26.67 -8.04
CA ALA A 129 4.55 -27.00 -6.62
C ALA A 129 4.94 -28.46 -6.33
N SER A 130 4.71 -29.38 -7.27
CA SER A 130 5.07 -30.80 -7.12
C SER A 130 6.56 -31.10 -7.32
N LYS A 131 7.33 -30.17 -7.89
CA LYS A 131 8.78 -30.37 -8.10
C LYS A 131 9.53 -30.50 -6.76
N ALA A 132 10.50 -31.41 -6.71
CA ALA A 132 11.31 -31.66 -5.51
C ALA A 132 12.35 -30.57 -5.27
N ASN A 133 12.94 -30.03 -6.33
CA ASN A 133 13.98 -29.01 -6.27
C ASN A 133 13.94 -28.12 -7.52
N GLY A 134 14.66 -27.00 -7.47
CA GLY A 134 14.80 -26.05 -8.56
C GLY A 134 14.73 -24.60 -8.10
N LEU A 135 14.91 -23.70 -9.05
CA LEU A 135 14.73 -22.25 -8.87
C LEU A 135 13.57 -21.79 -9.74
N ILE A 136 12.68 -21.00 -9.17
CA ILE A 136 11.58 -20.37 -9.88
C ILE A 136 11.73 -18.87 -9.76
N LEU A 137 11.81 -18.15 -10.88
CA LEU A 137 11.99 -16.71 -10.93
C LEU A 137 10.71 -16.04 -11.43
N PHE A 138 10.16 -15.11 -10.62
CA PHE A 138 9.05 -14.26 -11.02
C PHE A 138 9.57 -12.87 -11.37
N SER A 139 9.48 -12.46 -12.63
CA SER A 139 9.95 -11.17 -13.12
C SER A 139 8.81 -10.38 -13.75
N GLY A 140 8.90 -9.05 -13.66
CA GLY A 140 7.92 -8.13 -14.25
C GLY A 140 7.89 -6.77 -13.54
N PRO A 141 7.19 -5.76 -14.08
CA PRO A 141 7.10 -4.43 -13.49
C PRO A 141 6.34 -4.43 -12.16
N THR A 142 6.41 -3.31 -11.42
CA THR A 142 5.61 -3.12 -10.20
C THR A 142 4.13 -3.24 -10.49
N GLY A 143 3.38 -3.96 -9.63
CA GLY A 143 1.94 -4.18 -9.82
C GLY A 143 1.55 -5.28 -10.82
N SER A 144 2.52 -6.01 -11.40
CA SER A 144 2.23 -7.09 -12.35
C SER A 144 1.76 -8.41 -11.71
N GLY A 145 1.65 -8.46 -10.38
CA GLY A 145 1.19 -9.65 -9.66
C GLY A 145 2.29 -10.66 -9.30
N LYS A 146 3.58 -10.28 -9.35
CA LYS A 146 4.70 -11.16 -8.98
C LYS A 146 4.54 -11.76 -7.59
N SER A 147 4.41 -10.91 -6.57
CA SER A 147 4.25 -11.34 -5.18
C SER A 147 3.02 -12.22 -5.01
N THR A 148 1.92 -11.85 -5.64
CA THR A 148 0.69 -12.63 -5.60
C THR A 148 0.88 -14.03 -6.20
N SER A 149 1.60 -14.14 -7.32
CA SER A 149 1.91 -15.44 -7.94
C SER A 149 2.86 -16.28 -7.08
N MET A 150 3.83 -15.63 -6.43
CA MET A 150 4.73 -16.28 -5.44
C MET A 150 3.93 -16.83 -4.26
N TYR A 151 3.07 -16.03 -3.65
CA TYR A 151 2.23 -16.48 -2.53
C TYR A 151 1.31 -17.62 -2.90
N LYS A 152 0.73 -17.59 -4.10
CA LYS A 152 -0.10 -18.68 -4.60
C LYS A 152 0.70 -19.98 -4.71
N LEU A 153 1.91 -19.93 -5.26
CA LEU A 153 2.79 -21.09 -5.35
C LEU A 153 3.21 -21.59 -3.95
N ALA A 154 3.60 -20.67 -3.05
CA ALA A 154 3.97 -20.99 -1.67
C ALA A 154 2.81 -21.64 -0.91
N SER A 155 1.60 -21.09 -1.02
CA SER A 155 0.39 -21.67 -0.44
C SER A 155 0.12 -23.07 -0.98
N ARG A 156 0.30 -23.28 -2.30
CA ARG A 156 0.12 -24.60 -2.91
C ARG A 156 1.18 -25.61 -2.42
N CYS A 157 2.43 -25.18 -2.27
CA CYS A 157 3.47 -26.01 -1.67
C CYS A 157 3.11 -26.44 -0.24
N ALA A 158 2.61 -25.51 0.58
CA ALA A 158 2.16 -25.80 1.95
C ALA A 158 0.99 -26.79 1.99
N GLN A 159 0.02 -26.64 1.08
CA GLN A 159 -1.10 -27.61 0.94
C GLN A 159 -0.62 -29.01 0.55
N LEU A 160 0.48 -29.12 -0.16
CA LEU A 160 1.14 -30.40 -0.49
C LEU A 160 2.03 -30.94 0.64
N GLY A 161 1.98 -30.35 1.83
CA GLY A 161 2.76 -30.77 3.00
C GLY A 161 4.22 -30.35 2.98
N LYS A 162 4.64 -29.43 2.09
CA LYS A 162 6.02 -28.92 2.07
C LYS A 162 6.19 -27.81 3.12
N GLN A 163 7.37 -27.77 3.74
CA GLN A 163 7.75 -26.64 4.59
C GLN A 163 8.06 -25.42 3.72
N VAL A 164 7.41 -24.29 4.00
CA VAL A 164 7.59 -23.04 3.27
C VAL A 164 8.14 -21.97 4.21
N LEU A 165 9.22 -21.32 3.81
CA LEU A 165 9.81 -20.16 4.51
C LEU A 165 9.79 -18.97 3.54
N THR A 166 9.30 -17.82 4.02
CA THR A 166 9.30 -16.56 3.27
C THR A 166 10.21 -15.55 3.93
N ILE A 167 10.96 -14.81 3.12
CA ILE A 167 11.81 -13.69 3.55
C ILE A 167 11.41 -12.48 2.71
N GLU A 168 10.98 -11.38 3.37
CA GLU A 168 10.52 -10.13 2.73
C GLU A 168 11.19 -8.90 3.35
#